data_6e2b8e41918dade19ade43cd7f448f86
#
_entry.id   6e2b8e41918dade19ade43cd7f448f86
#
_cell.length_a   1.000
_cell.length_b   1.000
_cell.length_c   1.000
_cell.angle_alpha   90.00
_cell.angle_beta   90.00
_cell.angle_gamma   90.00
#
_symmetry.space_group_name_H-M   'P 1'
#
loop_
_entity.id
_entity.type
_entity.pdbx_description
1 polymer ?
#
loop_
_entity_poly.entity_id
_entity_poly.type
_entity_poly.pdbx_seq_one_letter_code
_entity_poly.pdbx_strand_id
1 'polypeptide(L)'
;MNTLEAIYQRRSVKAYDPNYQITPEEEQKLLEATIQAPTSFNIQHWRFVILRDPELRQKIRKEFGNDQAQMTDASLLILFTADTKAWQKEPYRYWQNAPQEVADLLVNWMGPFHQGREWLQRDEAQRSIGMAMQTLMLAAKAMGYDSCPMIGFDIDKVAELINLPDDYVMGPMVAIGKKVKEPWPKPGQLPLSDLVVENTFSRKD
;
A
#
# COMPACT_ATOMS: atom_id res chain seq x y z
N MET A 1 -16.88 6.69 -12.77
CA MET A 1 -16.39 7.63 -11.72
C MET A 1 -15.06 8.19 -12.19
N ASN A 2 -14.87 9.50 -12.15
CA ASN A 2 -13.57 10.11 -12.48
C ASN A 2 -12.64 10.10 -11.25
N THR A 3 -11.36 10.43 -11.46
CA THR A 3 -10.33 10.35 -10.41
C THR A 3 -10.63 11.26 -9.22
N LEU A 4 -11.07 12.49 -9.44
CA LEU A 4 -11.40 13.44 -8.37
C LEU A 4 -12.61 12.95 -7.56
N GLU A 5 -13.62 12.42 -8.21
CA GLU A 5 -14.76 11.80 -7.53
C GLU A 5 -14.31 10.65 -6.65
N ALA A 6 -13.42 9.76 -7.13
CA ALA A 6 -12.88 8.66 -6.33
C ALA A 6 -12.13 9.17 -5.09
N ILE A 7 -11.30 10.22 -5.23
CA ILE A 7 -10.57 10.84 -4.13
C ILE A 7 -11.53 11.40 -3.06
N TYR A 8 -12.55 12.15 -3.48
CA TYR A 8 -13.48 12.77 -2.54
C TYR A 8 -14.46 11.77 -1.90
N GLN A 9 -14.87 10.73 -2.64
CA GLN A 9 -15.86 9.76 -2.17
C GLN A 9 -15.25 8.57 -1.40
N ARG A 10 -13.95 8.30 -1.57
CA ARG A 10 -13.30 7.20 -0.84
C ARG A 10 -13.40 7.41 0.67
N ARG A 11 -13.81 6.36 1.37
CA ARG A 11 -13.96 6.32 2.82
C ARG A 11 -13.30 5.05 3.38
N SER A 12 -12.89 5.09 4.64
CA SER A 12 -12.49 3.89 5.40
C SER A 12 -13.75 3.17 5.88
N VAL A 13 -14.16 2.15 5.15
CA VAL A 13 -15.34 1.35 5.44
C VAL A 13 -14.95 0.18 6.36
N LYS A 14 -15.73 -0.06 7.41
CA LYS A 14 -15.43 -1.10 8.41
C LYS A 14 -16.42 -2.27 8.42
N ALA A 15 -17.50 -2.20 7.65
CA ALA A 15 -18.52 -3.24 7.60
C ALA A 15 -18.75 -3.68 6.15
N TYR A 16 -18.44 -4.92 5.86
CA TYR A 16 -18.51 -5.53 4.53
C TYR A 16 -19.50 -6.67 4.49
N ASP A 17 -19.97 -7.00 3.28
CA ASP A 17 -20.76 -8.20 3.01
C ASP A 17 -19.82 -9.41 2.94
N PRO A 18 -19.87 -10.33 3.91
CA PRO A 18 -18.99 -11.49 3.94
C PRO A 18 -19.33 -12.53 2.85
N ASN A 19 -20.51 -12.41 2.22
CA ASN A 19 -20.93 -13.32 1.15
C ASN A 19 -20.53 -12.82 -0.25
N TYR A 20 -20.16 -11.53 -0.36
CA TYR A 20 -19.71 -10.97 -1.64
C TYR A 20 -18.26 -11.35 -1.93
N GLN A 21 -18.02 -11.88 -3.12
CA GLN A 21 -16.66 -12.22 -3.57
C GLN A 21 -16.28 -11.38 -4.79
N ILE A 22 -15.13 -10.73 -4.72
CA ILE A 22 -14.46 -10.09 -5.86
C ILE A 22 -13.98 -11.21 -6.79
N THR A 23 -14.25 -11.11 -8.09
CA THR A 23 -13.80 -12.14 -9.04
C THR A 23 -12.28 -12.09 -9.25
N PRO A 24 -11.66 -13.19 -9.69
CA PRO A 24 -10.23 -13.20 -10.01
C PRO A 24 -9.83 -12.12 -11.03
N GLU A 25 -10.69 -11.87 -12.03
CA GLU A 25 -10.47 -10.85 -13.06
C GLU A 25 -10.52 -9.43 -12.49
N GLU A 26 -11.41 -9.17 -11.54
CA GLU A 26 -11.51 -7.87 -10.85
C GLU A 26 -10.34 -7.66 -9.90
N GLU A 27 -9.92 -8.70 -9.17
CA GLU A 27 -8.72 -8.68 -8.34
C GLU A 27 -7.48 -8.39 -9.19
N GLN A 28 -7.32 -9.07 -10.33
CA GLN A 28 -6.22 -8.82 -11.25
C GLN A 28 -6.21 -7.37 -11.73
N LYS A 29 -7.34 -6.80 -12.13
CA LYS A 29 -7.46 -5.39 -12.53
C LYS A 29 -7.05 -4.42 -11.40
N LEU A 30 -7.43 -4.73 -10.16
CA LEU A 30 -7.03 -3.93 -9.00
C LEU A 30 -5.51 -3.95 -8.81
N LEU A 31 -4.88 -5.12 -8.91
CA LEU A 31 -3.44 -5.28 -8.75
C LEU A 31 -2.67 -4.64 -9.93
N GLU A 32 -3.13 -4.81 -11.16
CA GLU A 32 -2.56 -4.17 -12.35
C GLU A 32 -2.60 -2.64 -12.26
N ALA A 33 -3.70 -2.07 -11.76
CA ALA A 33 -3.78 -0.64 -11.49
C ALA A 33 -2.83 -0.22 -10.36
N THR A 34 -2.69 -1.04 -9.32
CA THR A 34 -1.86 -0.76 -8.15
C THR A 34 -0.38 -0.64 -8.51
N ILE A 35 0.10 -1.51 -9.39
CA ILE A 35 1.51 -1.49 -9.82
C ILE A 35 1.85 -0.33 -10.78
N GLN A 36 0.88 0.49 -11.19
CA GLN A 36 1.14 1.74 -11.91
C GLN A 36 1.59 2.88 -10.99
N ALA A 37 1.57 2.67 -9.68
CA ALA A 37 2.09 3.66 -8.73
C ALA A 37 3.59 3.93 -8.99
N PRO A 38 4.05 5.19 -8.91
CA PRO A 38 5.46 5.50 -9.12
C PRO A 38 6.31 5.03 -7.92
N THR A 39 7.59 4.75 -8.20
CA THR A 39 8.60 4.50 -7.17
C THR A 39 9.91 5.16 -7.55
N SER A 40 10.74 5.44 -6.55
CA SER A 40 12.12 5.90 -6.78
C SER A 40 12.84 4.91 -7.71
N PHE A 41 13.48 5.42 -8.76
CA PHE A 41 14.17 4.62 -9.78
C PHE A 41 13.34 3.48 -10.40
N ASN A 42 12.01 3.54 -10.34
CA ASN A 42 11.11 2.46 -10.75
C ASN A 42 11.39 1.10 -10.06
N ILE A 43 11.93 1.10 -8.85
CA ILE A 43 12.40 -0.11 -8.15
C ILE A 43 11.24 -1.05 -7.77
N GLN A 44 10.02 -0.52 -7.64
CA GLN A 44 8.84 -1.34 -7.34
C GLN A 44 9.06 -2.24 -6.11
N HIS A 45 9.42 -1.61 -4.99
CA HIS A 45 9.81 -2.28 -3.74
C HIS A 45 8.74 -3.21 -3.17
N TRP A 46 7.46 -2.92 -3.45
CA TRP A 46 6.31 -3.61 -2.87
C TRP A 46 6.23 -5.10 -3.22
N ARG A 47 5.70 -5.85 -2.25
CA ARG A 47 5.16 -7.20 -2.45
C ARG A 47 3.81 -7.24 -1.75
N PHE A 48 2.81 -7.73 -2.45
CA PHE A 48 1.44 -7.81 -1.97
C PHE A 48 1.17 -9.22 -1.45
N VAL A 49 0.93 -9.35 -0.15
CA VAL A 49 0.54 -10.63 0.45
C VAL A 49 -0.99 -10.69 0.49
N ILE A 50 -1.58 -11.50 -0.36
CA ILE A 50 -3.03 -11.71 -0.40
C ILE A 50 -3.37 -12.74 0.67
N LEU A 51 -4.03 -12.30 1.72
CA LEU A 51 -4.45 -13.18 2.82
C LEU A 51 -5.76 -13.87 2.43
N ARG A 52 -5.69 -15.10 1.91
CA ARG A 52 -6.85 -15.87 1.43
C ARG A 52 -7.36 -16.88 2.45
N ASP A 53 -6.45 -17.48 3.23
CA ASP A 53 -6.78 -18.50 4.20
C ASP A 53 -7.70 -17.92 5.30
N PRO A 54 -8.94 -18.44 5.44
CA PRO A 54 -9.89 -17.95 6.45
C PRO A 54 -9.39 -18.16 7.88
N GLU A 55 -8.67 -19.24 8.16
CA GLU A 55 -8.14 -19.53 9.49
C GLU A 55 -7.03 -18.53 9.85
N LEU A 56 -6.13 -18.23 8.90
CA LEU A 56 -5.11 -17.21 9.08
C LEU A 56 -5.71 -15.81 9.30
N ARG A 57 -6.74 -15.43 8.50
CA ARG A 57 -7.46 -14.15 8.68
C ARG A 57 -8.12 -14.07 10.04
N GLN A 58 -8.77 -15.16 10.47
CA GLN A 58 -9.42 -15.24 11.78
C GLN A 58 -8.40 -15.15 12.93
N LYS A 59 -7.26 -15.82 12.81
CA LYS A 59 -6.17 -15.76 13.79
C LYS A 59 -5.63 -14.34 13.89
N ILE A 60 -5.29 -13.69 12.76
CA ILE A 60 -4.82 -12.30 12.75
C ILE A 60 -5.85 -11.40 13.41
N ARG A 61 -7.15 -11.50 13.04
CA ARG A 61 -8.21 -10.69 13.61
C ARG A 61 -8.30 -10.81 15.12
N LYS A 62 -8.32 -12.04 15.64
CA LYS A 62 -8.61 -12.31 17.06
C LYS A 62 -7.43 -12.09 17.99
N GLU A 63 -6.24 -12.52 17.54
CA GLU A 63 -5.06 -12.52 18.39
C GLU A 63 -4.22 -11.25 18.24
N PHE A 64 -4.20 -10.66 17.05
CA PHE A 64 -3.26 -9.58 16.71
C PHE A 64 -3.92 -8.33 16.13
N GLY A 65 -5.19 -8.38 15.73
CA GLY A 65 -5.88 -7.35 14.95
C GLY A 65 -6.95 -6.57 15.71
N ASN A 66 -6.97 -6.60 17.04
CA ASN A 66 -7.96 -5.92 17.88
C ASN A 66 -9.41 -6.24 17.49
N ASP A 67 -9.68 -7.48 17.09
CA ASP A 67 -10.99 -8.00 16.64
C ASP A 67 -11.65 -7.15 15.52
N GLN A 68 -10.88 -6.61 14.61
CA GLN A 68 -11.40 -5.82 13.50
C GLN A 68 -12.10 -6.70 12.46
N ALA A 69 -13.44 -6.64 12.42
CA ALA A 69 -14.29 -7.50 11.59
C ALA A 69 -13.95 -7.42 10.09
N GLN A 70 -13.54 -6.26 9.59
CA GLN A 70 -13.15 -6.10 8.18
C GLN A 70 -12.00 -7.02 7.74
N MET A 71 -11.22 -7.56 8.66
CA MET A 71 -10.15 -8.52 8.33
C MET A 71 -10.69 -9.87 7.84
N THR A 72 -11.89 -10.25 8.28
CA THR A 72 -12.54 -11.51 7.89
C THR A 72 -13.69 -11.30 6.89
N ASP A 73 -14.41 -10.18 7.02
CA ASP A 73 -15.67 -9.96 6.31
C ASP A 73 -15.47 -9.32 4.92
N ALA A 74 -14.32 -8.66 4.70
CA ALA A 74 -13.99 -8.12 3.39
C ALA A 74 -13.65 -9.24 2.39
N SER A 75 -14.08 -9.09 1.15
CA SER A 75 -13.82 -10.03 0.07
C SER A 75 -12.32 -10.22 -0.16
N LEU A 76 -11.55 -9.13 -0.16
CA LEU A 76 -10.10 -9.14 -0.37
C LEU A 76 -9.39 -8.48 0.81
N LEU A 77 -8.36 -9.14 1.34
CA LEU A 77 -7.46 -8.58 2.35
C LEU A 77 -6.02 -8.65 1.85
N ILE A 78 -5.43 -7.49 1.63
CA ILE A 78 -4.06 -7.35 1.13
C ILE A 78 -3.19 -6.75 2.21
N LEU A 79 -2.09 -7.42 2.54
CA LEU A 79 -1.02 -6.89 3.38
C LEU A 79 0.10 -6.39 2.48
N PHE A 80 0.47 -5.13 2.65
CA PHE A 80 1.57 -4.52 1.93
C PHE A 80 2.88 -4.80 2.63
N THR A 81 3.86 -5.25 1.87
CA THR A 81 5.25 -5.40 2.31
C THR A 81 6.18 -4.80 1.26
N ALA A 82 7.42 -4.51 1.60
CA ALA A 82 8.39 -4.04 0.63
C ALA A 82 9.80 -4.52 0.93
N ASP A 83 10.50 -4.89 -0.12
CA ASP A 83 11.90 -5.30 -0.12
C ASP A 83 12.80 -4.06 -0.06
N THR A 84 13.50 -3.84 1.05
CA THR A 84 14.40 -2.71 1.26
C THR A 84 15.68 -2.84 0.43
N LYS A 85 16.00 -4.05 -0.02
CA LYS A 85 17.18 -4.37 -0.82
C LYS A 85 16.87 -4.57 -2.31
N ALA A 86 15.64 -4.27 -2.74
CA ALA A 86 15.23 -4.41 -4.13
C ALA A 86 16.15 -3.66 -5.12
N TRP A 87 16.69 -2.52 -4.70
CA TRP A 87 17.59 -1.69 -5.50
C TRP A 87 18.86 -2.40 -6.00
N GLN A 88 19.33 -3.44 -5.29
CA GLN A 88 20.52 -4.21 -5.67
C GLN A 88 20.20 -5.56 -6.33
N LYS A 89 18.91 -5.95 -6.39
CA LYS A 89 18.47 -7.23 -6.94
C LYS A 89 18.09 -7.06 -8.41
N GLU A 90 18.96 -7.45 -9.32
CA GLU A 90 18.73 -7.39 -10.78
C GLU A 90 18.25 -6.00 -11.27
N PRO A 91 18.98 -4.90 -11.05
CA PRO A 91 18.48 -3.55 -11.23
C PRO A 91 18.02 -3.22 -12.66
N TYR A 92 18.58 -3.86 -13.68
CA TYR A 92 18.17 -3.68 -15.08
C TYR A 92 16.72 -4.11 -15.36
N ARG A 93 16.16 -5.00 -14.57
CA ARG A 93 14.77 -5.47 -14.73
C ARG A 93 13.74 -4.34 -14.61
N TYR A 94 14.07 -3.27 -13.95
CA TYR A 94 13.20 -2.10 -13.78
C TYR A 94 13.19 -1.19 -15.01
N TRP A 95 14.12 -1.39 -15.95
CA TRP A 95 14.34 -0.51 -17.10
C TRP A 95 14.28 -1.24 -18.45
N GLN A 96 13.59 -2.40 -18.51
CA GLN A 96 13.54 -3.26 -19.71
C GLN A 96 13.01 -2.55 -20.96
N ASN A 97 12.16 -1.55 -20.79
CA ASN A 97 11.56 -0.80 -21.91
C ASN A 97 12.26 0.55 -22.16
N ALA A 98 13.34 0.85 -21.47
CA ALA A 98 14.11 2.07 -21.68
C ALA A 98 15.25 1.83 -22.70
N PRO A 99 15.73 2.89 -23.40
CA PRO A 99 16.97 2.80 -24.14
C PRO A 99 18.12 2.35 -23.24
N GLN A 100 19.05 1.52 -23.78
CA GLN A 100 20.12 0.92 -22.97
C GLN A 100 20.96 1.97 -22.23
N GLU A 101 21.32 3.05 -22.88
CA GLU A 101 22.08 4.17 -22.30
C GLU A 101 21.38 4.82 -21.11
N VAL A 102 20.05 4.90 -21.14
CA VAL A 102 19.23 5.42 -20.03
C VAL A 102 19.20 4.42 -18.88
N ALA A 103 19.03 3.12 -19.18
CA ALA A 103 19.08 2.06 -18.20
C ALA A 103 20.44 2.03 -17.48
N ASP A 104 21.54 2.09 -18.24
CA ASP A 104 22.91 2.11 -17.70
C ASP A 104 23.14 3.31 -16.77
N LEU A 105 22.71 4.50 -17.20
CA LEU A 105 22.83 5.72 -16.40
C LEU A 105 22.10 5.57 -15.05
N LEU A 106 20.86 5.12 -15.09
CA LEU A 106 20.00 5.05 -13.88
C LEU A 106 20.41 3.91 -12.94
N VAL A 107 20.82 2.77 -13.48
CA VAL A 107 21.37 1.67 -12.69
C VAL A 107 22.69 2.09 -12.01
N ASN A 108 23.57 2.82 -12.72
CA ASN A 108 24.81 3.33 -12.15
C ASN A 108 24.57 4.35 -11.02
N TRP A 109 23.50 5.12 -11.05
CA TRP A 109 23.14 6.06 -9.98
C TRP A 109 22.46 5.38 -8.79
N MET A 110 21.72 4.31 -9.02
CA MET A 110 20.92 3.61 -8.00
C MET A 110 21.79 3.09 -6.86
N GLY A 111 22.92 2.47 -7.16
CA GLY A 111 23.84 1.93 -6.16
C GLY A 111 24.37 3.00 -5.19
N PRO A 112 25.09 4.02 -5.66
CA PRO A 112 25.60 5.11 -4.81
C PRO A 112 24.51 5.88 -4.06
N PHE A 113 23.29 5.95 -4.60
CA PHE A 113 22.16 6.59 -3.94
C PHE A 113 21.70 5.82 -2.70
N HIS A 114 21.68 4.49 -2.73
CA HIS A 114 21.14 3.65 -1.66
C HIS A 114 22.20 3.06 -0.74
N GLN A 115 23.42 2.79 -1.24
CA GLN A 115 24.45 2.06 -0.50
C GLN A 115 24.84 2.78 0.80
N GLY A 116 24.86 2.04 1.93
CA GLY A 116 25.20 2.57 3.25
C GLY A 116 24.18 3.52 3.85
N ARG A 117 22.94 3.57 3.29
CA ARG A 117 21.86 4.44 3.76
C ARG A 117 20.61 3.62 4.10
N GLU A 118 20.70 2.77 5.12
CA GLU A 118 19.61 1.86 5.51
C GLU A 118 18.31 2.61 5.82
N TRP A 119 18.42 3.79 6.43
CA TRP A 119 17.27 4.66 6.67
C TRP A 119 16.57 5.07 5.35
N LEU A 120 17.34 5.42 4.31
CA LEU A 120 16.79 5.81 3.01
C LEU A 120 16.14 4.62 2.30
N GLN A 121 16.78 3.44 2.33
CA GLN A 121 16.25 2.20 1.77
C GLN A 121 14.89 1.86 2.38
N ARG A 122 14.79 1.97 3.73
CA ARG A 122 13.55 1.77 4.45
C ARG A 122 12.50 2.82 4.10
N ASP A 123 12.88 4.10 4.06
CA ASP A 123 11.96 5.19 3.77
C ASP A 123 11.41 5.11 2.34
N GLU A 124 12.26 4.83 1.34
CA GLU A 124 11.82 4.64 -0.04
C GLU A 124 10.88 3.44 -0.19
N ALA A 125 11.16 2.34 0.52
CA ALA A 125 10.27 1.19 0.57
C ALA A 125 8.89 1.55 1.15
N GLN A 126 8.85 2.30 2.26
CA GLN A 126 7.59 2.76 2.87
C GLN A 126 6.85 3.80 2.02
N ARG A 127 7.56 4.73 1.36
CA ARG A 127 6.96 5.67 0.40
C ARG A 127 6.29 4.93 -0.75
N SER A 128 6.97 3.91 -1.29
CA SER A 128 6.44 3.05 -2.35
C SER A 128 5.17 2.33 -1.92
N ILE A 129 5.14 1.76 -0.71
CA ILE A 129 3.93 1.16 -0.13
C ILE A 129 2.80 2.18 -0.08
N GLY A 130 3.05 3.38 0.43
CA GLY A 130 2.03 4.43 0.56
C GLY A 130 1.41 4.82 -0.78
N MET A 131 2.25 4.99 -1.81
CA MET A 131 1.78 5.30 -3.16
C MET A 131 0.95 4.17 -3.79
N ALA A 132 1.41 2.92 -3.68
CA ALA A 132 0.68 1.77 -4.18
C ALA A 132 -0.64 1.55 -3.44
N MET A 133 -0.64 1.69 -2.11
CA MET A 133 -1.84 1.57 -1.28
C MET A 133 -2.90 2.61 -1.65
N GLN A 134 -2.51 3.87 -1.85
CA GLN A 134 -3.45 4.90 -2.27
C GLN A 134 -4.00 4.61 -3.67
N THR A 135 -3.15 4.18 -4.61
CA THR A 135 -3.58 3.80 -5.96
C THR A 135 -4.60 2.65 -5.91
N LEU A 136 -4.33 1.60 -5.12
CA LEU A 136 -5.25 0.48 -4.92
C LEU A 136 -6.62 0.94 -4.42
N MET A 137 -6.64 1.79 -3.39
CA MET A 137 -7.90 2.27 -2.80
C MET A 137 -8.71 3.13 -3.76
N LEU A 138 -8.06 3.93 -4.61
CA LEU A 138 -8.73 4.74 -5.63
C LEU A 138 -9.26 3.86 -6.78
N ALA A 139 -8.47 2.88 -7.23
CA ALA A 139 -8.90 1.89 -8.22
C ALA A 139 -10.12 1.09 -7.71
N ALA A 140 -10.06 0.61 -6.47
CA ALA A 140 -11.20 -0.07 -5.83
C ALA A 140 -12.45 0.81 -5.82
N LYS A 141 -12.31 2.09 -5.45
CA LYS A 141 -13.44 3.02 -5.45
C LYS A 141 -13.99 3.27 -6.85
N ALA A 142 -13.13 3.44 -7.85
CA ALA A 142 -13.53 3.61 -9.25
C ALA A 142 -14.26 2.38 -9.81
N MET A 143 -13.90 1.18 -9.35
CA MET A 143 -14.56 -0.09 -9.70
C MET A 143 -15.83 -0.38 -8.88
N GLY A 144 -16.25 0.54 -8.00
CA GLY A 144 -17.48 0.41 -7.20
C GLY A 144 -17.32 -0.44 -5.95
N TYR A 145 -16.08 -0.61 -5.48
CA TYR A 145 -15.75 -1.22 -4.19
C TYR A 145 -15.45 -0.16 -3.14
N ASP A 146 -15.54 -0.57 -1.89
CA ASP A 146 -15.09 0.22 -0.76
C ASP A 146 -13.83 -0.40 -0.15
N SER A 147 -13.04 0.42 0.56
CA SER A 147 -11.78 -0.03 1.14
C SER A 147 -11.55 0.51 2.55
N CYS A 148 -10.69 -0.17 3.30
CA CYS A 148 -10.22 0.28 4.62
C CYS A 148 -8.73 0.00 4.77
N PRO A 149 -7.88 1.03 4.82
CA PRO A 149 -6.48 0.85 5.22
C PRO A 149 -6.41 0.66 6.74
N MET A 150 -5.55 -0.24 7.20
CA MET A 150 -5.42 -0.61 8.61
C MET A 150 -3.96 -0.75 8.99
N ILE A 151 -3.58 -0.16 10.13
CA ILE A 151 -2.28 -0.34 10.78
C ILE A 151 -2.43 -0.83 12.23
N GLY A 152 -3.66 -0.91 12.74
CA GLY A 152 -3.97 -1.28 14.11
C GLY A 152 -3.92 -2.80 14.34
N PHE A 153 -2.77 -3.42 14.11
CA PHE A 153 -2.48 -4.83 14.39
C PHE A 153 -1.05 -4.97 14.94
N ASP A 154 -0.76 -6.10 15.57
CA ASP A 154 0.60 -6.43 16.03
C ASP A 154 1.48 -6.75 14.81
N ILE A 155 2.33 -5.80 14.44
CA ILE A 155 3.16 -5.84 13.24
C ILE A 155 4.14 -7.00 13.30
N ASP A 156 4.81 -7.20 14.45
CA ASP A 156 5.86 -8.21 14.62
C ASP A 156 5.27 -9.62 14.58
N LYS A 157 4.13 -9.83 15.25
CA LYS A 157 3.44 -11.13 15.22
C LYS A 157 2.87 -11.48 13.85
N VAL A 158 2.36 -10.51 13.12
CA VAL A 158 1.89 -10.76 11.75
C VAL A 158 3.07 -11.01 10.81
N ALA A 159 4.21 -10.33 10.99
CA ALA A 159 5.43 -10.59 10.24
C ALA A 159 5.93 -12.04 10.45
N GLU A 160 5.95 -12.51 11.70
CA GLU A 160 6.27 -13.91 12.03
C GLU A 160 5.31 -14.89 11.32
N LEU A 161 3.99 -14.62 11.37
CA LEU A 161 2.98 -15.49 10.76
C LEU A 161 3.10 -15.66 9.25
N ILE A 162 3.53 -14.62 8.56
CA ILE A 162 3.68 -14.65 7.09
C ILE A 162 5.12 -15.00 6.66
N ASN A 163 6.00 -15.34 7.62
CA ASN A 163 7.43 -15.57 7.38
C ASN A 163 8.09 -14.43 6.60
N LEU A 164 7.86 -13.17 7.04
CA LEU A 164 8.42 -12.00 6.38
C LEU A 164 9.95 -12.08 6.38
N PRO A 165 10.63 -11.96 5.22
CA PRO A 165 12.10 -11.97 5.18
C PRO A 165 12.71 -10.76 5.91
N ASP A 166 13.92 -10.91 6.45
CA ASP A 166 14.61 -9.89 7.25
C ASP A 166 14.88 -8.57 6.50
N ASP A 167 15.05 -8.64 5.19
CA ASP A 167 15.26 -7.48 4.33
C ASP A 167 13.98 -6.81 3.83
N TYR A 168 12.83 -7.21 4.40
CA TYR A 168 11.53 -6.61 4.08
C TYR A 168 11.01 -5.75 5.23
N VAL A 169 10.21 -4.79 4.88
CA VAL A 169 9.42 -3.98 5.83
C VAL A 169 7.94 -4.28 5.70
N MET A 170 7.27 -4.26 6.85
CA MET A 170 5.82 -4.37 6.93
C MET A 170 5.16 -3.02 6.65
N GLY A 171 4.11 -3.03 5.85
CA GLY A 171 3.20 -1.92 5.64
C GLY A 171 1.80 -2.19 6.22
N PRO A 172 0.83 -1.33 5.90
CA PRO A 172 -0.57 -1.50 6.29
C PRO A 172 -1.23 -2.69 5.59
N MET A 173 -2.36 -3.15 6.17
CA MET A 173 -3.34 -3.97 5.45
C MET A 173 -4.37 -3.08 4.75
N VAL A 174 -4.95 -3.57 3.67
CA VAL A 174 -6.12 -2.97 3.01
C VAL A 174 -7.19 -4.04 2.82
N ALA A 175 -8.33 -3.82 3.45
CA ALA A 175 -9.55 -4.59 3.21
C ALA A 175 -10.34 -3.98 2.05
N ILE A 176 -10.86 -4.79 1.13
CA ILE A 176 -11.66 -4.36 -0.02
C ILE A 176 -12.89 -5.26 -0.15
N GLY A 177 -14.06 -4.66 -0.42
CA GLY A 177 -15.30 -5.39 -0.62
C GLY A 177 -16.50 -4.48 -0.83
N LYS A 178 -17.71 -5.05 -0.75
CA LYS A 178 -18.96 -4.29 -0.77
C LYS A 178 -19.36 -3.90 0.65
N LYS A 179 -19.59 -2.61 0.88
CA LYS A 179 -20.07 -2.17 2.19
C LYS A 179 -21.52 -2.61 2.46
N VAL A 180 -21.82 -2.91 3.71
CA VAL A 180 -23.18 -3.15 4.22
C VAL A 180 -23.66 -2.05 5.18
N LYS A 181 -22.74 -1.15 5.56
CA LYS A 181 -23.03 -0.01 6.43
C LYS A 181 -22.26 1.22 5.96
N GLU A 182 -22.93 2.37 6.01
CA GLU A 182 -22.26 3.64 5.70
C GLU A 182 -21.12 3.92 6.71
N PRO A 183 -20.00 4.41 6.23
CA PRO A 183 -18.90 4.83 7.11
C PRO A 183 -19.33 6.09 7.90
N TRP A 184 -18.66 6.33 9.00
CA TRP A 184 -18.83 7.58 9.72
C TRP A 184 -18.54 8.80 8.84
N PRO A 185 -19.14 9.96 9.10
CA PRO A 185 -18.78 11.22 8.44
C PRO A 185 -17.27 11.45 8.48
N LYS A 186 -16.71 12.11 7.47
CA LYS A 186 -15.30 12.51 7.52
C LYS A 186 -15.08 13.38 8.76
N PRO A 187 -14.07 13.07 9.58
CA PRO A 187 -13.85 13.82 10.84
C PRO A 187 -13.43 15.27 10.60
N GLY A 188 -12.99 15.60 9.40
CA GLY A 188 -12.51 16.93 9.03
C GLY A 188 -11.13 16.89 8.39
N GLN A 189 -10.75 18.00 7.79
CA GLN A 189 -9.41 18.23 7.24
C GLN A 189 -8.89 19.54 7.83
N LEU A 190 -7.59 19.60 8.07
CA LEU A 190 -6.94 20.86 8.43
C LEU A 190 -7.09 21.87 7.26
N PRO A 191 -7.18 23.16 7.53
CA PRO A 191 -7.19 24.17 6.49
C PRO A 191 -5.87 24.14 5.71
N LEU A 192 -5.94 24.48 4.42
CA LEU A 192 -4.73 24.49 3.58
C LEU A 192 -3.64 25.43 4.09
N SER A 193 -4.01 26.52 4.76
CA SER A 193 -3.07 27.45 5.40
C SER A 193 -2.14 26.81 6.40
N ASP A 194 -2.58 25.72 7.04
CA ASP A 194 -1.78 25.01 8.05
C ASP A 194 -0.86 23.94 7.42
N LEU A 195 -1.12 23.60 6.17
CA LEU A 195 -0.47 22.49 5.45
C LEU A 195 0.47 22.97 4.35
N VAL A 196 0.26 24.18 3.83
CA VAL A 196 1.03 24.73 2.72
C VAL A 196 2.03 25.76 3.24
N VAL A 197 3.30 25.52 2.96
CA VAL A 197 4.39 26.45 3.26
C VAL A 197 5.02 26.87 1.95
N GLU A 198 5.08 28.17 1.68
CA GLU A 198 5.73 28.69 0.48
C GLU A 198 7.23 28.86 0.72
N ASN A 199 8.02 28.30 -0.18
CA ASN A 199 9.48 28.34 -0.24
C ASN A 199 10.18 27.72 0.98
N THR A 200 10.08 28.30 2.17
CA THR A 200 10.84 27.90 3.38
C THR A 200 9.98 27.99 4.63
N PHE A 201 10.24 27.09 5.59
CA PHE A 201 9.70 27.26 6.92
C PHE A 201 10.30 28.51 7.59
N SER A 202 9.50 29.26 8.35
CA SER A 202 10.02 30.32 9.21
C SER A 202 10.99 29.72 10.23
N ARG A 203 12.18 30.28 10.38
CA ARG A 203 13.05 29.90 11.50
C ARG A 203 12.34 30.30 12.79
N LYS A 204 12.18 29.37 13.73
CA LYS A 204 11.87 29.70 15.10
C LYS A 204 13.19 30.21 15.69
N ASP A 205 13.19 31.47 16.10
CA ASP A 205 14.26 32.05 16.91
C ASP A 205 14.35 31.33 18.25
#